data_9f0f13902a1c325da4dc0091d2ba6cc5
#
_entry.id   9f0f13902a1c325da4dc0091d2ba6cc5
#
_cell.length_a   1.000
_cell.length_b   1.000
_cell.length_c   1.000
_cell.angle_alpha   90.00
_cell.angle_beta   90.00
_cell.angle_gamma   90.00
#
_symmetry.space_group_name_H-M   'P 1'
#
loop_
_entity.id
_entity.type
_entity.pdbx_description
1 polymer ?
#
loop_
_entity_poly.entity_id
_entity_poly.type
_entity_poly.pdbx_seq_one_letter_code
_entity_poly.pdbx_strand_id
1 'polypeptide(L)'
;MHTKAVYRAARALNDVGLRTLRFNFRGVGYSTGSYDEGFGEEEDVRAALDWLELGLPNLPIVAGGLSFGSMVGLSVGVEDPRVVALVAMGTPIHVYDYSFLARVKKPVLVLQGEHDEFGSGGEVGEVLGRLGDHVTVVPVPGAGHLFEGHFEELQERIRDYFTHGAGALALNGGREITGGASA
;
A
#
# COMPACT_ATOMS: atom_id res chain seq x y z
N MET A 1 -12.50 -3.29 -11.55
CA MET A 1 -11.82 -3.74 -10.32
C MET A 1 -11.50 -5.24 -10.39
N HIS A 2 -10.68 -5.65 -11.36
CA HIS A 2 -10.45 -7.07 -11.63
C HIS A 2 -9.00 -7.53 -11.39
N THR A 3 -8.13 -6.63 -10.89
CA THR A 3 -6.74 -7.00 -10.60
C THR A 3 -6.70 -7.93 -9.40
N LYS A 4 -6.34 -9.19 -9.65
CA LYS A 4 -6.33 -10.24 -8.62
C LYS A 4 -5.43 -9.87 -7.44
N ALA A 5 -4.26 -9.26 -7.68
CA ALA A 5 -3.35 -8.84 -6.61
C ALA A 5 -4.02 -7.86 -5.63
N VAL A 6 -4.73 -6.82 -6.12
CA VAL A 6 -5.46 -5.87 -5.28
C VAL A 6 -6.57 -6.55 -4.48
N TYR A 7 -7.29 -7.49 -5.08
CA TYR A 7 -8.29 -8.27 -4.35
C TYR A 7 -7.66 -9.12 -3.24
N ARG A 8 -6.54 -9.79 -3.53
CA ARG A 8 -5.82 -10.62 -2.56
C ARG A 8 -5.23 -9.80 -1.42
N ALA A 9 -4.65 -8.63 -1.72
CA ALA A 9 -4.17 -7.70 -0.70
C ALA A 9 -5.31 -7.23 0.22
N ALA A 10 -6.45 -6.84 -0.34
CA ALA A 10 -7.62 -6.47 0.46
C ALA A 10 -8.09 -7.62 1.36
N ARG A 11 -8.07 -8.87 0.87
CA ARG A 11 -8.37 -10.04 1.69
C ARG A 11 -7.40 -10.20 2.85
N ALA A 12 -6.10 -10.06 2.61
CA ALA A 12 -5.08 -10.16 3.65
C ALA A 12 -5.26 -9.10 4.74
N LEU A 13 -5.62 -7.87 4.35
CA LEU A 13 -5.93 -6.80 5.30
C LEU A 13 -7.21 -7.10 6.11
N ASN A 14 -8.23 -7.69 5.48
CA ASN A 14 -9.42 -8.15 6.22
C ASN A 14 -9.10 -9.27 7.22
N ASP A 15 -8.20 -10.19 6.86
CA ASP A 15 -7.79 -11.29 7.75
C ASP A 15 -7.13 -10.78 9.04
N VAL A 16 -6.51 -9.59 9.02
CA VAL A 16 -5.94 -8.93 10.21
C VAL A 16 -6.88 -7.90 10.85
N GLY A 17 -8.16 -7.94 10.51
CA GLY A 17 -9.20 -7.14 11.16
C GLY A 17 -9.45 -5.76 10.56
N LEU A 18 -8.75 -5.39 9.48
CA LEU A 18 -8.99 -4.12 8.78
C LEU A 18 -10.20 -4.24 7.84
N ARG A 19 -11.03 -3.20 7.79
CA ARG A 19 -12.08 -3.08 6.78
C ARG A 19 -11.48 -2.48 5.51
N THR A 20 -11.80 -3.02 4.34
CA THR A 20 -11.21 -2.57 3.08
C THR A 20 -12.24 -1.95 2.14
N LEU A 21 -11.90 -0.78 1.61
CA LEU A 21 -12.54 -0.15 0.47
C LEU A 21 -11.65 -0.36 -0.76
N ARG A 22 -12.21 -0.85 -1.84
CA ARG A 22 -11.57 -0.90 -3.15
C ARG A 22 -12.41 -0.12 -4.13
N PHE A 23 -11.81 0.75 -4.90
CA PHE A 23 -12.50 1.53 -5.90
C PHE A 23 -11.75 1.52 -7.25
N ASN A 24 -12.41 1.91 -8.31
CA ASN A 24 -11.79 2.19 -9.60
C ASN A 24 -11.60 3.69 -9.74
N PHE A 25 -10.46 4.07 -10.28
CA PHE A 25 -10.24 5.45 -10.68
C PHE A 25 -11.23 5.88 -11.77
N ARG A 26 -11.33 7.19 -11.97
CA ARG A 26 -12.09 7.81 -13.07
C ARG A 26 -11.78 7.14 -14.41
N GLY A 27 -12.80 6.99 -15.25
CA GLY A 27 -12.67 6.33 -16.54
C GLY A 27 -12.46 4.83 -16.53
N VAL A 28 -12.37 4.18 -15.35
CA VAL A 28 -12.14 2.73 -15.23
C VAL A 28 -13.43 1.99 -14.86
N GLY A 29 -13.79 0.98 -15.64
CA GLY A 29 -14.97 0.16 -15.39
C GLY A 29 -16.28 0.97 -15.46
N TYR A 30 -16.97 1.10 -14.33
CA TYR A 30 -18.22 1.90 -14.24
C TYR A 30 -17.99 3.31 -13.66
N SER A 31 -16.75 3.67 -13.30
CA SER A 31 -16.44 5.03 -12.87
C SER A 31 -16.51 6.00 -14.04
N THR A 32 -17.16 7.13 -13.83
CA THR A 32 -17.27 8.20 -14.83
C THR A 32 -15.96 8.99 -14.95
N GLY A 33 -15.89 9.91 -15.91
CA GLY A 33 -14.71 10.72 -16.17
C GLY A 33 -13.70 10.03 -17.09
N SER A 34 -12.47 10.51 -17.11
CA SER A 34 -11.39 10.04 -17.95
C SER A 34 -10.06 10.11 -17.18
N TYR A 35 -9.08 9.32 -17.60
CA TYR A 35 -7.72 9.35 -17.10
C TYR A 35 -7.14 10.78 -17.18
N ASP A 36 -6.50 11.23 -16.10
CA ASP A 36 -5.97 12.59 -15.94
C ASP A 36 -4.54 12.61 -15.38
N GLU A 37 -3.70 11.70 -15.90
CA GLU A 37 -2.25 11.64 -15.64
C GLU A 37 -1.84 11.56 -14.16
N GLY A 38 -2.77 11.20 -13.28
CA GLY A 38 -2.59 11.09 -11.84
C GLY A 38 -3.22 12.24 -11.05
N PHE A 39 -3.39 13.43 -11.63
CA PHE A 39 -3.96 14.59 -10.93
C PHE A 39 -5.41 14.36 -10.50
N GLY A 40 -6.24 13.95 -11.43
CA GLY A 40 -7.62 13.62 -11.11
C GLY A 40 -7.75 12.34 -10.30
N GLU A 41 -6.89 11.37 -10.51
CA GLU A 41 -6.88 10.13 -9.73
C GLU A 41 -6.50 10.39 -8.25
N GLU A 42 -5.69 11.41 -7.95
CA GLU A 42 -5.45 11.86 -6.57
C GLU A 42 -6.73 12.39 -5.92
N GLU A 43 -7.56 13.15 -6.66
CA GLU A 43 -8.87 13.59 -6.17
C GLU A 43 -9.80 12.41 -5.87
N ASP A 44 -9.73 11.34 -6.69
CA ASP A 44 -10.49 10.11 -6.45
C ASP A 44 -10.04 9.44 -5.14
N VAL A 45 -8.73 9.43 -4.83
CA VAL A 45 -8.21 8.93 -3.55
C VAL A 45 -8.71 9.79 -2.39
N ARG A 46 -8.61 11.13 -2.50
CA ARG A 46 -9.09 12.05 -1.45
C ARG A 46 -10.58 11.86 -1.19
N ALA A 47 -11.39 11.72 -2.23
CA ALA A 47 -12.82 11.45 -2.11
C ALA A 47 -13.11 10.10 -1.42
N ALA A 48 -12.30 9.07 -1.70
CA ALA A 48 -12.41 7.78 -1.03
C ALA A 48 -12.05 7.87 0.47
N LEU A 49 -11.02 8.64 0.83
CA LEU A 49 -10.65 8.91 2.22
C LEU A 49 -11.75 9.69 2.96
N ASP A 50 -12.35 10.70 2.33
CA ASP A 50 -13.45 11.46 2.90
C ASP A 50 -14.70 10.59 3.12
N TRP A 51 -14.99 9.70 2.17
CA TRP A 51 -16.10 8.76 2.32
C TRP A 51 -15.87 7.78 3.49
N LEU A 52 -14.65 7.30 3.67
CA LEU A 52 -14.29 6.45 4.82
C LEU A 52 -14.44 7.21 6.14
N GLU A 53 -13.96 8.44 6.23
CA GLU A 53 -14.07 9.26 7.44
C GLU A 53 -15.54 9.54 7.82
N LEU A 54 -16.39 9.81 6.83
CA LEU A 54 -17.83 10.00 7.07
C LEU A 54 -18.52 8.73 7.61
N GLY A 55 -18.13 7.57 7.11
CA GLY A 55 -18.73 6.29 7.52
C GLY A 55 -18.11 5.66 8.76
N LEU A 56 -16.83 5.93 9.00
CA LEU A 56 -16.01 5.31 10.05
C LEU A 56 -15.06 6.35 10.68
N PRO A 57 -15.59 7.37 11.37
CA PRO A 57 -14.77 8.48 11.85
C PRO A 57 -13.72 8.05 12.87
N ASN A 58 -12.58 8.73 12.83
CA ASN A 58 -11.45 8.54 13.75
C ASN A 58 -10.80 7.14 13.72
N LEU A 59 -11.05 6.34 12.70
CA LEU A 59 -10.30 5.09 12.52
C LEU A 59 -9.01 5.33 11.72
N PRO A 60 -7.91 4.67 12.08
CA PRO A 60 -6.68 4.75 11.32
C PRO A 60 -6.89 4.14 9.92
N ILE A 61 -6.42 4.84 8.89
CA ILE A 61 -6.54 4.41 7.50
C ILE A 61 -5.18 3.91 7.00
N VAL A 62 -5.18 2.82 6.25
CA VAL A 62 -4.05 2.35 5.46
C VAL A 62 -4.37 2.62 3.99
N ALA A 63 -3.55 3.43 3.33
CA ALA A 63 -3.68 3.68 1.90
C ALA A 63 -2.72 2.78 1.12
N GLY A 64 -3.15 2.29 -0.04
CA GLY A 64 -2.28 1.45 -0.85
C GLY A 64 -2.80 1.21 -2.26
N GLY A 65 -1.91 0.70 -3.12
CA GLY A 65 -2.26 0.41 -4.51
C GLY A 65 -1.24 -0.49 -5.20
N LEU A 66 -1.57 -0.84 -6.43
CA LEU A 66 -0.72 -1.60 -7.34
C LEU A 66 -0.33 -0.72 -8.54
N SER A 67 0.95 -0.77 -8.94
CA SER A 67 1.45 -0.09 -10.14
C SER A 67 1.15 1.41 -10.11
N PHE A 68 0.49 1.96 -11.12
CA PHE A 68 -0.01 3.34 -11.14
C PHE A 68 -0.79 3.70 -9.85
N GLY A 69 -1.63 2.77 -9.37
CA GLY A 69 -2.37 2.97 -8.12
C GLY A 69 -1.48 3.06 -6.87
N SER A 70 -0.26 2.50 -6.89
CA SER A 70 0.70 2.69 -5.80
C SER A 70 1.26 4.12 -5.81
N MET A 71 1.60 4.66 -6.97
CA MET A 71 2.09 6.03 -7.10
C MET A 71 1.03 7.02 -6.60
N VAL A 72 -0.18 6.97 -7.14
CA VAL A 72 -1.27 7.88 -6.77
C VAL A 72 -1.70 7.72 -5.30
N GLY A 73 -1.86 6.47 -4.85
CA GLY A 73 -2.29 6.18 -3.48
C GLY A 73 -1.27 6.61 -2.42
N LEU A 74 0.01 6.46 -2.72
CA LEU A 74 1.08 6.89 -1.83
C LEU A 74 1.25 8.41 -1.83
N SER A 75 1.19 9.09 -3.00
CA SER A 75 1.33 10.55 -3.07
C SER A 75 0.29 11.26 -2.18
N VAL A 76 -0.96 10.84 -2.23
CA VAL A 76 -2.01 11.38 -1.34
C VAL A 76 -1.83 10.90 0.09
N GLY A 77 -1.55 9.62 0.29
CA GLY A 77 -1.47 9.02 1.62
C GLY A 77 -0.34 9.56 2.49
N VAL A 78 0.76 10.04 1.91
CA VAL A 78 1.86 10.66 2.67
C VAL A 78 1.44 11.96 3.33
N GLU A 79 0.59 12.74 2.68
CA GLU A 79 0.14 14.05 3.13
C GLU A 79 -1.10 13.98 4.04
N ASP A 80 -1.96 13.00 3.86
CA ASP A 80 -3.22 12.92 4.59
C ASP A 80 -3.00 12.43 6.04
N PRO A 81 -3.35 13.22 7.07
CA PRO A 81 -3.11 12.86 8.47
C PRO A 81 -3.92 11.64 8.95
N ARG A 82 -5.00 11.27 8.28
CA ARG A 82 -5.83 10.10 8.59
C ARG A 82 -5.14 8.79 8.21
N VAL A 83 -4.21 8.86 7.26
CA VAL A 83 -3.43 7.71 6.81
C VAL A 83 -2.26 7.48 7.74
N VAL A 84 -2.21 6.31 8.37
CA VAL A 84 -1.18 5.95 9.36
C VAL A 84 -0.11 5.02 8.80
N ALA A 85 -0.40 4.28 7.73
CA ALA A 85 0.53 3.38 7.06
C ALA A 85 0.22 3.29 5.55
N LEU A 86 1.20 2.88 4.77
CA LEU A 86 1.13 2.81 3.31
C LEU A 86 1.51 1.43 2.80
N VAL A 87 0.87 0.99 1.70
CA VAL A 87 1.19 -0.27 1.02
C VAL A 87 1.33 -0.05 -0.48
N ALA A 88 2.50 -0.31 -1.03
CA ALA A 88 2.76 -0.31 -2.46
C ALA A 88 2.98 -1.74 -2.97
N MET A 89 2.46 -2.05 -4.13
CA MET A 89 2.66 -3.33 -4.80
C MET A 89 3.07 -3.07 -6.25
N GLY A 90 4.08 -3.78 -6.75
CA GLY A 90 4.55 -3.63 -8.12
C GLY A 90 4.88 -2.16 -8.43
N THR A 91 5.81 -1.60 -7.69
CA THR A 91 6.17 -0.18 -7.70
C THR A 91 7.01 0.16 -8.94
N PRO A 92 6.46 0.88 -9.95
CA PRO A 92 7.16 1.09 -11.22
C PRO A 92 8.16 2.25 -11.13
N ILE A 93 9.31 2.00 -10.50
CA ILE A 93 10.37 3.01 -10.29
C ILE A 93 11.04 3.49 -11.59
N HIS A 94 10.92 2.74 -12.69
CA HIS A 94 11.41 3.17 -14.01
C HIS A 94 10.46 4.18 -14.69
N VAL A 95 9.25 4.37 -14.15
CA VAL A 95 8.21 5.23 -14.72
C VAL A 95 7.92 6.44 -13.85
N TYR A 96 7.90 6.25 -12.52
CA TYR A 96 7.51 7.30 -11.56
C TYR A 96 8.59 7.54 -10.51
N ASP A 97 8.68 8.78 -10.05
CA ASP A 97 9.55 9.18 -8.93
C ASP A 97 8.84 8.96 -7.59
N TYR A 98 9.48 8.21 -6.70
CA TYR A 98 9.01 7.93 -5.34
C TYR A 98 9.87 8.66 -4.27
N SER A 99 10.69 9.63 -4.66
CA SER A 99 11.57 10.36 -3.74
C SER A 99 10.79 11.11 -2.64
N PHE A 100 9.51 11.40 -2.85
CA PHE A 100 8.62 12.01 -1.86
C PHE A 100 8.50 11.17 -0.58
N LEU A 101 8.71 9.85 -0.65
CA LEU A 101 8.71 8.97 0.52
C LEU A 101 9.83 9.28 1.52
N ALA A 102 10.92 9.93 1.12
CA ALA A 102 11.98 10.34 2.04
C ALA A 102 11.53 11.37 3.09
N ARG A 103 10.42 12.06 2.85
CA ARG A 103 9.90 13.13 3.72
C ARG A 103 8.88 12.64 4.73
N VAL A 104 8.45 11.40 4.66
CA VAL A 104 7.44 10.80 5.55
C VAL A 104 8.06 10.00 6.67
N LYS A 105 7.30 9.88 7.77
CA LYS A 105 7.62 8.97 8.89
C LYS A 105 6.63 7.82 9.01
N LYS A 106 5.59 7.82 8.19
CA LYS A 106 4.59 6.74 8.17
C LYS A 106 5.26 5.47 7.66
N PRO A 107 5.01 4.31 8.29
CA PRO A 107 5.55 3.06 7.78
C PRO A 107 4.98 2.73 6.39
N VAL A 108 5.87 2.34 5.50
CA VAL A 108 5.58 1.98 4.09
C VAL A 108 6.00 0.55 3.86
N LEU A 109 5.05 -0.31 3.49
CA LEU A 109 5.34 -1.65 2.97
C LEU A 109 5.37 -1.59 1.44
N VAL A 110 6.46 -2.02 0.85
CA VAL A 110 6.61 -2.19 -0.60
C VAL A 110 6.77 -3.66 -0.90
N LEU A 111 5.81 -4.24 -1.60
CA LEU A 111 5.87 -5.62 -2.11
C LEU A 111 6.22 -5.57 -3.59
N GLN A 112 7.36 -6.14 -3.95
CA GLN A 112 7.90 -6.05 -5.30
C GLN A 112 8.19 -7.42 -5.88
N GLY A 113 7.74 -7.68 -7.09
CA GLY A 113 8.11 -8.90 -7.81
C GLY A 113 9.60 -8.93 -8.10
N GLU A 114 10.24 -10.10 -7.86
CA GLU A 114 11.66 -10.26 -8.16
C GLU A 114 11.97 -9.99 -9.64
N HIS A 115 11.04 -10.35 -10.52
CA HIS A 115 11.16 -10.23 -11.98
C HIS A 115 10.22 -9.17 -12.57
N ASP A 116 9.87 -8.14 -11.78
CA ASP A 116 9.02 -7.05 -12.26
C ASP A 116 9.78 -6.20 -13.29
N GLU A 117 9.22 -6.08 -14.48
CA GLU A 117 9.82 -5.36 -15.61
C GLU A 117 9.86 -3.82 -15.43
N PHE A 118 9.07 -3.28 -14.51
CA PHE A 118 9.05 -1.84 -14.17
C PHE A 118 9.95 -1.47 -12.99
N GLY A 119 10.73 -2.41 -12.52
CA GLY A 119 11.68 -2.31 -11.41
C GLY A 119 11.70 -3.63 -10.65
N SER A 120 12.79 -4.38 -10.76
CA SER A 120 12.97 -5.65 -10.06
C SER A 120 12.98 -5.45 -8.53
N GLY A 121 12.69 -6.52 -7.78
CA GLY A 121 12.75 -6.48 -6.32
C GLY A 121 14.08 -5.97 -5.77
N GLY A 122 15.19 -6.30 -6.43
CA GLY A 122 16.53 -5.80 -6.07
C GLY A 122 16.69 -4.30 -6.29
N GLU A 123 16.30 -3.81 -7.48
CA GLU A 123 16.38 -2.38 -7.83
C GLU A 123 15.51 -1.52 -6.93
N VAL A 124 14.25 -1.95 -6.68
CA VAL A 124 13.35 -1.24 -5.75
C VAL A 124 13.90 -1.24 -4.34
N GLY A 125 14.50 -2.35 -3.89
CA GLY A 125 15.18 -2.43 -2.59
C GLY A 125 16.33 -1.44 -2.47
N GLU A 126 17.14 -1.28 -3.52
CA GLU A 126 18.23 -0.31 -3.54
C GLU A 126 17.74 1.15 -3.56
N VAL A 127 16.70 1.46 -4.33
CA VAL A 127 16.21 2.83 -4.50
C VAL A 127 15.35 3.26 -3.31
N LEU A 128 14.33 2.48 -2.96
CA LEU A 128 13.37 2.86 -1.91
C LEU A 128 13.85 2.50 -0.51
N GLY A 129 14.59 1.42 -0.33
CA GLY A 129 15.15 1.04 0.98
C GLY A 129 16.16 2.06 1.54
N ARG A 130 16.76 2.90 0.70
CA ARG A 130 17.65 3.99 1.13
C ARG A 130 16.91 5.24 1.63
N LEU A 131 15.60 5.33 1.44
CA LEU A 131 14.82 6.50 1.82
C LEU A 131 14.60 6.61 3.35
N GLY A 132 14.82 5.54 4.09
CA GLY A 132 14.78 5.50 5.55
C GLY A 132 14.19 4.21 6.11
N ASP A 133 14.37 4.00 7.42
CA ASP A 133 13.94 2.78 8.13
C ASP A 133 12.40 2.58 8.15
N HIS A 134 11.65 3.62 7.80
CA HIS A 134 10.18 3.55 7.67
C HIS A 134 9.74 2.84 6.39
N VAL A 135 10.62 2.63 5.42
CA VAL A 135 10.31 1.92 4.16
C VAL A 135 10.82 0.48 4.24
N THR A 136 9.90 -0.45 4.27
CA THR A 136 10.18 -1.89 4.26
C THR A 136 9.92 -2.43 2.85
N VAL A 137 10.97 -2.80 2.13
CA VAL A 137 10.85 -3.44 0.81
C VAL A 137 10.96 -4.94 0.95
N VAL A 138 9.96 -5.66 0.47
CA VAL A 138 9.87 -7.12 0.51
C VAL A 138 9.80 -7.66 -0.92
N PRO A 139 10.89 -8.22 -1.45
CA PRO A 139 10.87 -8.92 -2.72
C PRO A 139 10.01 -10.19 -2.61
N VAL A 140 9.20 -10.46 -3.65
CA VAL A 140 8.44 -11.71 -3.78
C VAL A 140 9.15 -12.57 -4.83
N PRO A 141 9.81 -13.66 -4.40
CA PRO A 141 10.61 -14.50 -5.29
C PRO A 141 9.81 -15.06 -6.45
N GLY A 142 10.36 -15.02 -7.66
CA GLY A 142 9.75 -15.52 -8.88
C GLY A 142 8.56 -14.72 -9.41
N ALA A 143 8.06 -13.74 -8.67
CA ALA A 143 6.92 -12.94 -9.08
C ALA A 143 7.30 -11.88 -10.11
N GLY A 144 6.41 -11.65 -11.11
CA GLY A 144 6.41 -10.49 -11.98
C GLY A 144 5.51 -9.38 -11.44
N HIS A 145 5.26 -8.37 -12.28
CA HIS A 145 4.52 -7.15 -11.94
C HIS A 145 3.14 -7.38 -11.31
N LEU A 146 2.37 -8.34 -11.79
CA LEU A 146 1.01 -8.62 -11.34
C LEU A 146 0.91 -9.73 -10.28
N PHE A 147 2.04 -10.26 -9.81
CA PHE A 147 2.12 -11.33 -8.80
C PHE A 147 1.36 -12.61 -9.16
N GLU A 148 1.18 -12.91 -10.45
CA GLU A 148 0.50 -14.12 -10.87
C GLU A 148 1.26 -15.37 -10.41
N GLY A 149 0.54 -16.31 -9.82
CA GLY A 149 1.15 -17.50 -9.20
C GLY A 149 1.67 -17.29 -7.77
N HIS A 150 1.79 -16.03 -7.27
CA HIS A 150 2.41 -15.68 -5.99
C HIS A 150 1.47 -14.96 -5.01
N PHE A 151 0.14 -15.08 -5.22
CA PHE A 151 -0.85 -14.37 -4.41
C PHE A 151 -0.88 -14.80 -2.94
N GLU A 152 -0.55 -16.04 -2.64
CA GLU A 152 -0.53 -16.54 -1.26
C GLU A 152 0.63 -15.91 -0.48
N GLU A 153 1.82 -15.86 -1.08
CA GLU A 153 2.96 -15.18 -0.49
C GLU A 153 2.71 -13.68 -0.31
N LEU A 154 2.16 -13.01 -1.33
CA LEU A 154 1.74 -11.61 -1.23
C LEU A 154 0.83 -11.38 0.00
N GLN A 155 -0.16 -12.24 0.21
CA GLN A 155 -1.07 -12.14 1.35
C GLN A 155 -0.39 -12.39 2.68
N GLU A 156 0.51 -13.36 2.75
CA GLU A 156 1.28 -13.69 3.95
C GLU A 156 2.15 -12.52 4.38
N ARG A 157 2.89 -11.89 3.44
CA ARG A 157 3.72 -10.71 3.73
C ARG A 157 2.90 -9.52 4.25
N ILE A 158 1.70 -9.30 3.69
CA ILE A 158 0.80 -8.24 4.18
C ILE A 158 0.32 -8.57 5.59
N ARG A 159 -0.13 -9.80 5.86
CA ARG A 159 -0.59 -10.20 7.19
C ARG A 159 0.51 -10.05 8.22
N ASP A 160 1.70 -10.55 7.92
CA ASP A 160 2.84 -10.46 8.83
C ASP A 160 3.18 -9.01 9.18
N TYR A 161 3.26 -8.14 8.19
CA TYR A 161 3.56 -6.72 8.38
C TYR A 161 2.53 -5.99 9.27
N PHE A 162 1.25 -6.30 9.13
CA PHE A 162 0.18 -5.68 9.92
C PHE A 162 -0.16 -6.43 11.22
N THR A 163 0.46 -7.59 11.47
CA THR A 163 0.33 -8.33 12.73
C THR A 163 1.56 -8.14 13.63
N HIS A 164 2.76 -8.17 13.06
CA HIS A 164 4.01 -8.19 13.81
C HIS A 164 4.99 -7.06 13.45
N GLY A 165 4.81 -6.42 12.29
CA GLY A 165 5.72 -5.41 11.75
C GLY A 165 5.34 -3.97 12.11
N ALA A 166 5.98 -3.03 11.43
CA ALA A 166 5.77 -1.59 11.62
C ALA A 166 4.31 -1.15 11.34
N GLY A 167 3.58 -1.86 10.48
CA GLY A 167 2.17 -1.62 10.22
C GLY A 167 1.29 -1.86 11.45
N ALA A 168 1.59 -2.91 12.23
CA ALA A 168 0.89 -3.18 13.49
C ALA A 168 1.08 -2.06 14.52
N LEU A 169 2.30 -1.54 14.64
CA LEU A 169 2.61 -0.42 15.53
C LEU A 169 1.86 0.86 15.13
N ALA A 170 1.79 1.14 13.84
CA ALA A 170 1.08 2.30 13.32
C ALA A 170 -0.44 2.23 13.61
N LEU A 171 -1.05 1.07 13.42
CA LEU A 171 -2.48 0.85 13.72
C LEU A 171 -2.80 1.02 15.20
N ASN A 172 -1.87 0.69 16.08
CA ASN A 172 -2.02 0.81 17.54
C ASN A 172 -1.58 2.18 18.09
N GLY A 173 -1.34 3.17 17.23
CA GLY A 173 -0.92 4.52 17.65
C GLY A 173 0.48 4.55 18.26
N GLY A 174 1.39 3.68 17.78
CA GLY A 174 2.77 3.61 18.27
C GLY A 174 2.94 3.01 19.67
N ARG A 175 1.91 2.37 20.23
CA ARG A 175 2.05 1.61 21.48
C ARG A 175 2.82 0.32 21.18
N GLU A 176 3.92 0.10 21.89
CA GLU A 176 4.60 -1.19 21.85
C GLU A 176 3.59 -2.29 22.21
N ILE A 177 3.54 -3.34 21.38
CA ILE A 177 2.81 -4.56 21.72
C ILE A 177 3.70 -5.25 22.75
N THR A 178 3.67 -4.82 23.99
CA THR A 178 4.24 -5.56 25.10
C THR A 178 3.38 -6.79 25.25
N GLY A 179 3.85 -7.90 24.70
CA GLY A 179 3.29 -9.22 24.96
C GLY A 179 3.26 -9.44 26.46
N GLY A 180 2.06 -9.40 27.04
CA GLY A 180 1.87 -9.81 28.41
C GLY A 180 2.17 -11.30 28.54
N ALA A 181 3.40 -11.61 28.89
CA ALA A 181 3.71 -12.84 29.59
C ALA A 181 3.24 -12.64 31.03
N SER A 182 2.01 -12.97 31.31
CA SER A 182 1.55 -13.14 32.70
C SER A 182 1.76 -14.60 33.09
N ALA A 183 2.56 -14.74 34.10
CA ALA A 183 2.85 -15.95 34.85
C ALA A 183 1.57 -16.66 35.37
#